data_f490f1f1223e7f900334c78359110d4d
#
_entry.id   f490f1f1223e7f900334c78359110d4d
#
_cell.length_a   1.000
_cell.length_b   1.000
_cell.length_c   1.000
_cell.angle_alpha   90.00
_cell.angle_beta   90.00
_cell.angle_gamma   90.00
#
_symmetry.space_group_name_H-M   'P 1'
#
loop_
_entity.id
_entity.type
_entity.pdbx_description
1 polymer ?
#
loop_
_entity_poly.entity_id
_entity_poly.type
_entity_poly.pdbx_seq_one_letter_code
_entity_poly.pdbx_strand_id
1 'polypeptide(L)'
;MVMEMKFHIVQGRTRRYEKSMPEIRILPDRVANQIAAGEVVERPVAVVKELVENSIDAGATKIEIEFRNGGKSYLRVEDDGCGMNPDQALLSLERHATSKVRKASDLHEVSTFGFRGEALPSISSVSRFTLRSRAKGEKEGNEIFLNGGKIVHVKECGMPEGTRVEVSHLFNSVPGRRKFLKTEATEAAHVIHLSKLYALAHPSITFSLLEGGRTIFRSPACSGFLERVRETLGKGLAECLTPIEKKGSGMELEGLIGKPGQSRPTRKEMIFFVNRRPVDSKTLSLAVLEAYRTHVPKGRYPPAILFLSIDPSLIDVNVHPAKREIRFRDERKVRDFIIEGILERVSELTGEFEGDQIEPELEMEQSSGMMVPKIDPEALRIHGLNPSVGDRVEEEARMGEPQADLSFEEVRVPSSSDAPSTTGSGTLVGSRDSPEASWRFLGRLHGDMAVFSTPQGLASVHCRAACERIVFEQLEDSFSGEGNADAQSLLLSESLELDGVDASLLEKGKADLARAGFVLEEFGRNFYRMEGCPAWLSPEEALGFLRDFLEIARENGGSMNTLGFAKEALVRQSTKATGAKDFSEDEIIRIVGQLLGCRNPYTCPKGRPTYFETPKREFENRFRRKL
;
A
#
# COMPACT_ATOMS: atom_id res chain seq x y z
N MET A 1 14.81 59.00 19.36
CA MET A 1 13.59 59.00 20.17
C MET A 1 13.87 58.05 21.32
N VAL A 2 14.29 58.63 22.45
CA VAL A 2 14.79 57.92 23.64
C VAL A 2 13.58 57.54 24.48
N MET A 3 13.43 56.26 24.75
CA MET A 3 12.35 55.74 25.59
C MET A 3 12.87 55.59 27.02
N GLU A 4 12.45 56.49 27.90
CA GLU A 4 12.76 56.43 29.33
C GLU A 4 12.10 55.21 29.98
N MET A 5 12.89 54.38 30.62
CA MET A 5 12.41 53.32 31.52
C MET A 5 12.40 53.86 32.97
N LYS A 6 11.20 53.99 33.56
CA LYS A 6 10.99 54.29 34.98
C LYS A 6 11.41 53.11 35.85
N PHE A 7 12.36 53.36 36.75
CA PHE A 7 12.78 52.41 37.78
C PHE A 7 11.83 52.47 38.98
N HIS A 8 11.30 51.35 39.41
CA HIS A 8 10.72 51.16 40.73
C HIS A 8 11.80 50.57 41.65
N ILE A 9 12.22 51.32 42.65
CA ILE A 9 13.14 50.84 43.67
C ILE A 9 12.31 50.18 44.78
N VAL A 10 12.51 48.84 44.94
CA VAL A 10 12.13 48.10 46.15
C VAL A 10 13.42 47.55 46.75
N GLN A 11 13.60 47.82 48.04
CA GLN A 11 14.79 47.54 48.82
C GLN A 11 15.27 46.11 48.80
N GLY A 12 16.58 45.91 48.60
CA GLY A 12 17.32 44.77 49.09
C GLY A 12 17.62 43.66 48.11
N ARG A 13 18.85 43.70 47.55
CA ARG A 13 19.59 42.73 46.74
C ARG A 13 19.49 42.89 45.23
N THR A 14 20.26 43.82 44.72
CA THR A 14 20.67 43.87 43.31
C THR A 14 21.52 42.65 42.97
N ARG A 15 20.89 41.58 42.45
CA ARG A 15 21.61 40.63 41.59
C ARG A 15 21.79 41.31 40.24
N ARG A 16 22.97 41.85 39.99
CA ARG A 16 23.40 42.21 38.64
C ARG A 16 23.36 40.95 37.80
N TYR A 17 22.33 40.77 37.00
CA TYR A 17 22.40 39.94 35.83
C TYR A 17 23.23 40.70 34.79
N GLU A 18 24.54 40.50 34.79
CA GLU A 18 25.34 40.78 33.62
C GLU A 18 24.86 39.78 32.54
N LYS A 19 23.97 40.23 31.67
CA LYS A 19 23.71 39.57 30.38
C LYS A 19 24.99 39.77 29.56
N SER A 20 26.00 38.92 29.78
CA SER A 20 27.07 38.76 28.80
C SER A 20 26.40 38.27 27.51
N MET A 21 26.63 38.97 26.41
CA MET A 21 26.20 38.49 25.11
C MET A 21 26.75 37.08 24.95
N PRO A 22 25.95 36.09 24.42
CA PRO A 22 26.44 34.76 24.21
C PRO A 22 27.61 34.81 23.25
N GLU A 23 28.78 34.38 23.72
CA GLU A 23 29.99 34.32 22.92
C GLU A 23 29.93 33.18 21.92
N ILE A 24 30.13 33.47 20.63
CA ILE A 24 30.22 32.47 19.58
C ILE A 24 31.59 31.78 19.70
N ARG A 25 31.57 30.43 19.86
CA ARG A 25 32.77 29.61 20.00
C ARG A 25 32.76 28.46 19.00
N ILE A 26 33.93 28.11 18.52
CA ILE A 26 34.10 26.87 17.74
C ILE A 26 33.94 25.71 18.72
N LEU A 27 33.01 24.80 18.37
CA LEU A 27 32.77 23.61 19.19
C LEU A 27 33.95 22.63 19.08
N PRO A 28 34.30 21.94 20.16
CA PRO A 28 35.22 20.82 20.09
C PRO A 28 34.71 19.75 19.10
N ASP A 29 35.58 19.13 18.32
CA ASP A 29 35.23 18.13 17.28
C ASP A 29 34.27 17.05 17.79
N ARG A 30 34.48 16.59 19.03
CA ARG A 30 33.61 15.61 19.66
C ARG A 30 32.15 16.10 19.78
N VAL A 31 31.95 17.37 20.15
CA VAL A 31 30.61 17.95 20.31
C VAL A 31 30.00 18.21 18.94
N ALA A 32 30.78 18.75 18.01
CA ALA A 32 30.38 18.93 16.62
C ALA A 32 29.95 17.60 15.98
N ASN A 33 30.72 16.53 16.23
CA ASN A 33 30.42 15.19 15.76
C ASN A 33 29.14 14.62 16.36
N GLN A 34 28.88 14.85 17.65
CA GLN A 34 27.64 14.41 18.30
C GLN A 34 26.40 15.20 17.83
N ILE A 35 26.55 16.47 17.46
CA ILE A 35 25.47 17.27 16.89
C ILE A 35 25.15 16.77 15.48
N ALA A 36 26.16 16.64 14.62
CA ALA A 36 25.98 16.13 13.25
C ALA A 36 25.48 14.68 13.21
N ALA A 37 25.96 13.84 14.14
CA ALA A 37 25.40 12.50 14.31
C ALA A 37 23.89 12.53 14.60
N GLY A 38 23.37 13.69 15.05
CA GLY A 38 21.97 13.88 15.30
C GLY A 38 21.08 13.95 14.08
N GLU A 39 21.64 14.43 13.01
CA GLU A 39 20.95 14.55 11.74
C GLU A 39 21.00 13.24 10.95
N VAL A 40 22.06 12.44 11.16
CA VAL A 40 22.27 11.16 10.44
C VAL A 40 21.71 9.98 11.22
N VAL A 41 21.90 9.94 12.53
CA VAL A 41 21.54 8.81 13.40
C VAL A 41 20.51 9.24 14.43
N GLU A 42 19.23 9.15 14.10
CA GLU A 42 18.14 9.44 15.04
C GLU A 42 17.78 8.23 15.91
N ARG A 43 17.88 7.03 15.35
CA ARG A 43 17.41 5.78 15.97
C ARG A 43 18.12 4.55 15.37
N PRO A 44 17.97 3.34 15.98
CA PRO A 44 18.63 2.12 15.51
C PRO A 44 18.41 1.80 14.03
N VAL A 45 17.19 1.99 13.52
CA VAL A 45 16.86 1.74 12.11
C VAL A 45 17.64 2.63 11.14
N ALA A 46 18.03 3.86 11.54
CA ALA A 46 18.85 4.73 10.70
C ALA A 46 20.27 4.18 10.56
N VAL A 47 20.82 3.58 11.62
CA VAL A 47 22.12 2.87 11.56
C VAL A 47 22.05 1.71 10.58
N VAL A 48 21.03 0.85 10.70
CA VAL A 48 20.86 -0.30 9.79
C VAL A 48 20.72 0.18 8.35
N LYS A 49 19.95 1.26 8.11
CA LYS A 49 19.78 1.86 6.79
C LYS A 49 21.13 2.22 6.15
N GLU A 50 21.91 3.06 6.83
CA GLU A 50 23.19 3.54 6.29
C GLU A 50 24.20 2.38 6.07
N LEU A 51 24.24 1.38 6.96
CA LEU A 51 25.13 0.24 6.82
C LEU A 51 24.69 -0.68 5.66
N VAL A 52 23.41 -0.97 5.51
CA VAL A 52 22.88 -1.80 4.40
C VAL A 52 23.09 -1.08 3.06
N GLU A 53 22.84 0.22 2.99
CA GLU A 53 23.11 1.02 1.80
C GLU A 53 24.61 0.98 1.40
N ASN A 54 25.50 1.03 2.38
CA ASN A 54 26.94 0.90 2.12
C ASN A 54 27.32 -0.51 1.62
N SER A 55 26.71 -1.56 2.16
CA SER A 55 26.90 -2.94 1.71
C SER A 55 26.44 -3.14 0.27
N ILE A 56 25.28 -2.57 -0.11
CA ILE A 56 24.76 -2.60 -1.48
C ILE A 56 25.71 -1.84 -2.43
N ASP A 57 26.14 -0.63 -2.04
CA ASP A 57 27.09 0.18 -2.80
C ASP A 57 28.46 -0.49 -2.95
N ALA A 58 28.86 -1.37 -2.01
CA ALA A 58 30.07 -2.20 -2.07
C ALA A 58 29.92 -3.43 -2.99
N GLY A 59 28.76 -3.60 -3.63
CA GLY A 59 28.50 -4.72 -4.54
C GLY A 59 28.33 -6.06 -3.83
N ALA A 60 27.81 -6.06 -2.60
CA ALA A 60 27.56 -7.28 -1.84
C ALA A 60 26.53 -8.18 -2.54
N THR A 61 26.77 -9.49 -2.49
CA THR A 61 25.83 -10.53 -2.92
C THR A 61 25.09 -11.17 -1.74
N LYS A 62 25.63 -10.97 -0.53
CA LYS A 62 25.04 -11.45 0.72
C LYS A 62 25.16 -10.37 1.78
N ILE A 63 24.02 -10.08 2.47
CA ILE A 63 23.97 -9.14 3.58
C ILE A 63 23.29 -9.85 4.77
N GLU A 64 23.96 -9.84 5.91
CA GLU A 64 23.45 -10.37 7.16
C GLU A 64 23.31 -9.25 8.19
N ILE A 65 22.14 -9.13 8.78
CA ILE A 65 21.79 -8.12 9.78
C ILE A 65 21.46 -8.86 11.08
N GLU A 66 22.08 -8.49 12.19
CA GLU A 66 21.72 -8.97 13.51
C GLU A 66 21.50 -7.80 14.46
N PHE A 67 20.49 -7.90 15.31
CA PHE A 67 20.24 -6.90 16.35
C PHE A 67 19.76 -7.54 17.65
N ARG A 68 19.89 -6.80 18.77
CA ARG A 68 19.37 -7.18 20.09
C ARG A 68 18.72 -5.98 20.74
N ASN A 69 17.64 -6.21 21.51
CA ASN A 69 16.90 -5.17 22.22
C ASN A 69 16.47 -4.02 21.30
N GLY A 70 15.88 -4.36 20.13
CA GLY A 70 15.49 -3.37 19.13
C GLY A 70 16.64 -2.57 18.52
N GLY A 71 17.87 -3.10 18.57
CA GLY A 71 19.08 -2.43 18.10
C GLY A 71 19.72 -1.43 19.09
N LYS A 72 19.18 -1.28 20.29
CA LYS A 72 19.70 -0.36 21.30
C LYS A 72 20.99 -0.86 21.94
N SER A 73 21.07 -2.17 22.20
CA SER A 73 22.22 -2.79 22.84
C SER A 73 23.26 -3.29 21.85
N TYR A 74 22.81 -3.80 20.70
CA TYR A 74 23.66 -4.39 19.66
C TYR A 74 23.02 -4.33 18.29
N LEU A 75 23.81 -3.99 17.29
CA LEU A 75 23.53 -4.05 15.87
C LEU A 75 24.77 -4.54 15.13
N ARG A 76 24.60 -5.42 14.16
CA ARG A 76 25.64 -5.89 13.27
C ARG A 76 25.11 -5.93 11.84
N VAL A 77 25.89 -5.43 10.91
CA VAL A 77 25.68 -5.64 9.48
C VAL A 77 26.97 -6.22 8.92
N GLU A 78 26.85 -7.31 8.22
CA GLU A 78 27.96 -8.04 7.59
C GLU A 78 27.63 -8.30 6.15
N ASP A 79 28.62 -8.05 5.26
CA ASP A 79 28.51 -8.22 3.82
C ASP A 79 29.76 -8.90 3.22
N ASP A 80 29.58 -9.43 2.02
CA ASP A 80 30.63 -10.03 1.18
C ASP A 80 31.05 -9.11 0.02
N GLY A 81 30.90 -7.79 0.18
CA GLY A 81 31.24 -6.79 -0.81
C GLY A 81 32.76 -6.67 -1.04
N CYS A 82 33.19 -5.61 -1.76
CA CYS A 82 34.59 -5.40 -2.12
C CYS A 82 35.55 -5.23 -0.93
N GLY A 83 35.03 -4.95 0.27
CA GLY A 83 35.83 -4.67 1.46
C GLY A 83 36.68 -3.42 1.35
N MET A 84 37.56 -3.21 2.33
CA MET A 84 38.46 -2.08 2.43
C MET A 84 39.86 -2.56 2.86
N ASN A 85 40.91 -1.99 2.31
CA ASN A 85 42.29 -2.16 2.81
C ASN A 85 42.47 -1.32 4.10
N PRO A 86 43.59 -1.48 4.85
CA PRO A 86 43.82 -0.79 6.12
C PRO A 86 43.65 0.72 6.05
N ASP A 87 44.22 1.36 5.03
CA ASP A 87 44.20 2.81 4.87
C ASP A 87 42.81 3.32 4.52
N GLN A 88 42.09 2.61 3.65
CA GLN A 88 40.72 2.93 3.30
C GLN A 88 39.78 2.73 4.51
N ALA A 89 39.98 1.71 5.33
CA ALA A 89 39.20 1.45 6.54
C ALA A 89 39.37 2.58 7.55
N LEU A 90 40.59 3.07 7.76
CA LEU A 90 40.86 4.24 8.61
C LEU A 90 40.24 5.51 8.02
N LEU A 91 40.45 5.75 6.73
CA LEU A 91 39.91 6.94 6.03
C LEU A 91 38.38 6.97 6.04
N SER A 92 37.72 5.80 5.99
CA SER A 92 36.25 5.71 6.02
C SER A 92 35.62 6.24 7.32
N LEU A 93 36.42 6.40 8.38
CA LEU A 93 36.02 6.93 9.68
C LEU A 93 36.24 8.45 9.82
N GLU A 94 36.91 9.06 8.82
CA GLU A 94 37.08 10.49 8.72
C GLU A 94 35.85 11.16 8.08
N ARG A 95 35.59 12.40 8.48
CA ARG A 95 34.48 13.17 7.90
C ARG A 95 34.79 13.58 6.47
N HIS A 96 33.74 13.61 5.66
CA HIS A 96 33.80 13.99 4.25
C HIS A 96 34.68 13.07 3.40
N ALA A 97 35.09 11.93 3.93
CA ALA A 97 35.81 10.91 3.17
C ALA A 97 34.78 10.00 2.46
N THR A 98 34.81 10.02 1.13
CA THR A 98 33.90 9.21 0.30
C THR A 98 34.60 8.77 -0.98
N SER A 99 34.33 7.54 -1.40
CA SER A 99 34.77 7.01 -2.72
C SER A 99 33.73 7.30 -3.83
N LYS A 100 32.56 7.84 -3.48
CA LYS A 100 31.36 7.85 -4.33
C LYS A 100 31.16 9.14 -5.12
N VAL A 101 31.76 10.26 -4.68
CA VAL A 101 31.66 11.59 -5.30
C VAL A 101 33.06 12.21 -5.30
N ARG A 102 33.48 12.77 -6.45
CA ARG A 102 34.77 13.45 -6.59
C ARG A 102 34.67 14.91 -7.01
N LYS A 103 33.61 15.27 -7.73
CA LYS A 103 33.36 16.61 -8.26
C LYS A 103 31.94 17.07 -7.92
N ALA A 104 31.70 18.36 -7.88
CA ALA A 104 30.39 18.94 -7.65
C ALA A 104 29.35 18.54 -8.72
N SER A 105 29.77 18.28 -9.95
CA SER A 105 28.92 17.76 -11.02
C SER A 105 28.32 16.40 -10.69
N ASP A 106 29.08 15.55 -10.00
CA ASP A 106 28.66 14.18 -9.67
C ASP A 106 27.43 14.17 -8.72
N LEU A 107 27.19 15.29 -8.02
CA LEU A 107 26.01 15.44 -7.12
C LEU A 107 24.68 15.43 -7.88
N HIS A 108 24.67 15.74 -9.17
CA HIS A 108 23.47 15.72 -10.02
C HIS A 108 23.15 14.33 -10.59
N GLU A 109 24.16 13.42 -10.61
CA GLU A 109 24.06 12.09 -11.23
C GLU A 109 24.33 10.96 -10.22
N VAL A 110 24.06 11.20 -8.91
CA VAL A 110 24.36 10.22 -7.86
C VAL A 110 23.52 8.95 -8.06
N SER A 111 24.16 7.89 -8.55
CA SER A 111 23.59 6.55 -8.68
C SER A 111 23.73 5.72 -7.41
N THR A 112 24.62 6.09 -6.47
CA THR A 112 24.85 5.40 -5.19
C THR A 112 23.91 5.85 -4.10
N PHE A 113 23.63 4.98 -3.13
CA PHE A 113 22.77 5.31 -1.98
C PHE A 113 23.39 6.35 -1.05
N GLY A 114 24.69 6.24 -0.75
CA GLY A 114 25.43 7.18 0.08
C GLY A 114 26.39 8.05 -0.76
N PHE A 115 26.61 9.31 -0.35
CA PHE A 115 27.56 10.21 -1.02
C PHE A 115 28.26 11.21 -0.08
N ARG A 116 27.76 11.41 1.17
CA ARG A 116 28.24 12.49 2.05
C ARG A 116 29.51 12.17 2.84
N GLY A 117 29.90 10.88 2.98
CA GLY A 117 31.06 10.48 3.79
C GLY A 117 30.92 10.79 5.28
N GLU A 118 29.72 10.73 5.83
CA GLU A 118 29.43 11.12 7.23
C GLU A 118 28.78 10.01 8.07
N ALA A 119 28.33 8.91 7.45
CA ALA A 119 27.58 7.87 8.13
C ALA A 119 28.42 7.14 9.19
N LEU A 120 29.57 6.55 8.81
CA LEU A 120 30.41 5.80 9.73
C LEU A 120 31.00 6.67 10.85
N PRO A 121 31.56 7.88 10.59
CA PRO A 121 32.01 8.77 11.65
C PRO A 121 30.88 9.18 12.61
N SER A 122 29.68 9.43 12.11
CA SER A 122 28.51 9.77 12.93
C SER A 122 28.09 8.63 13.83
N ILE A 123 27.97 7.39 13.30
CA ILE A 123 27.61 6.20 14.07
C ILE A 123 28.66 5.93 15.15
N SER A 124 29.96 5.99 14.82
CA SER A 124 31.06 5.73 15.74
C SER A 124 31.11 6.73 16.90
N SER A 125 30.75 8.00 16.66
CA SER A 125 30.79 9.07 17.66
C SER A 125 29.76 8.90 18.79
N VAL A 126 28.67 8.15 18.53
CA VAL A 126 27.57 7.95 19.49
C VAL A 126 27.42 6.53 20.02
N SER A 127 28.42 5.66 19.74
CA SER A 127 28.36 4.25 20.09
C SER A 127 29.72 3.66 20.46
N ARG A 128 29.75 2.39 20.84
CA ARG A 128 30.94 1.52 20.73
C ARG A 128 30.86 0.85 19.37
N PHE A 129 31.83 1.12 18.55
CA PHE A 129 31.84 0.79 17.12
C PHE A 129 33.03 -0.07 16.77
N THR A 130 32.79 -1.21 16.13
CA THR A 130 33.84 -2.08 15.59
C THR A 130 33.65 -2.21 14.09
N LEU A 131 34.66 -1.85 13.34
CA LEU A 131 34.75 -2.07 11.91
C LEU A 131 35.76 -3.17 11.64
N ARG A 132 35.34 -4.25 11.00
CA ARG A 132 36.23 -5.26 10.42
C ARG A 132 36.04 -5.27 8.92
N SER A 133 37.14 -5.21 8.17
CA SER A 133 37.08 -5.27 6.71
C SER A 133 38.30 -5.95 6.13
N ARG A 134 38.09 -6.72 5.07
CA ARG A 134 39.13 -7.32 4.26
C ARG A 134 38.83 -7.04 2.79
N ALA A 135 39.72 -6.32 2.11
CA ALA A 135 39.60 -6.06 0.70
C ALA A 135 39.80 -7.36 -0.11
N LYS A 136 39.17 -7.39 -1.28
CA LYS A 136 39.32 -8.52 -2.20
C LYS A 136 40.77 -8.72 -2.60
N GLY A 137 41.29 -9.95 -2.41
CA GLY A 137 42.67 -10.30 -2.71
C GLY A 137 43.69 -10.03 -1.60
N GLU A 138 43.31 -9.38 -0.50
CA GLU A 138 44.14 -9.23 0.70
C GLU A 138 44.17 -10.53 1.52
N LYS A 139 45.33 -10.82 2.18
CA LYS A 139 45.48 -12.03 2.99
C LYS A 139 44.78 -11.91 4.33
N GLU A 140 44.82 -10.74 4.95
CA GLU A 140 44.37 -10.46 6.29
C GLU A 140 43.40 -9.30 6.30
N GLY A 141 42.44 -9.30 7.19
CA GLY A 141 41.51 -8.22 7.44
C GLY A 141 42.02 -7.30 8.56
N ASN A 142 41.38 -6.16 8.69
CA ASN A 142 41.66 -5.17 9.73
C ASN A 142 40.47 -4.99 10.64
N GLU A 143 40.74 -4.90 11.95
CA GLU A 143 39.77 -4.53 12.97
C GLU A 143 40.13 -3.17 13.55
N ILE A 144 39.18 -2.24 13.50
CA ILE A 144 39.27 -0.91 14.12
C ILE A 144 38.16 -0.81 15.15
N PHE A 145 38.54 -0.58 16.42
CA PHE A 145 37.59 -0.38 17.50
C PHE A 145 37.59 1.07 17.97
N LEU A 146 36.40 1.68 18.01
CA LEU A 146 36.18 3.04 18.49
C LEU A 146 35.22 3.05 19.68
N ASN A 147 35.43 3.97 20.60
CA ASN A 147 34.52 4.24 21.71
C ASN A 147 34.18 5.74 21.76
N GLY A 148 32.94 6.09 21.41
CA GLY A 148 32.50 7.47 21.36
C GLY A 148 33.32 8.33 20.37
N GLY A 149 33.68 7.78 19.21
CA GLY A 149 34.45 8.43 18.15
C GLY A 149 35.97 8.42 18.35
N LYS A 150 36.50 7.86 19.46
CA LYS A 150 37.95 7.74 19.68
C LYS A 150 38.40 6.34 19.32
N ILE A 151 39.41 6.22 18.47
CA ILE A 151 40.08 4.97 18.12
C ILE A 151 40.74 4.43 19.40
N VAL A 152 40.44 3.21 19.75
CA VAL A 152 41.01 2.49 20.90
C VAL A 152 42.12 1.57 20.45
N HIS A 153 41.90 0.80 19.37
CA HIS A 153 42.91 -0.02 18.74
C HIS A 153 42.64 -0.24 17.26
N VAL A 154 43.71 -0.52 16.55
CA VAL A 154 43.74 -1.02 15.17
C VAL A 154 44.60 -2.28 15.18
N LYS A 155 44.10 -3.38 14.66
CA LYS A 155 44.83 -4.66 14.61
C LYS A 155 44.41 -5.47 13.40
N GLU A 156 45.25 -6.38 12.99
CA GLU A 156 44.93 -7.39 11.99
C GLU A 156 43.95 -8.43 12.55
N CYS A 157 43.10 -8.96 11.69
CA CYS A 157 42.13 -9.99 12.07
C CYS A 157 41.88 -10.98 10.92
N GLY A 158 41.59 -12.22 11.28
CA GLY A 158 41.13 -13.22 10.32
C GLY A 158 39.64 -13.01 10.04
N MET A 159 39.28 -12.78 8.78
CA MET A 159 37.88 -12.69 8.34
C MET A 159 37.75 -13.01 6.85
N PRO A 160 36.56 -13.40 6.35
CA PRO A 160 36.30 -13.51 4.92
C PRO A 160 36.39 -12.13 4.23
N GLU A 161 36.45 -12.12 2.90
CA GLU A 161 36.34 -10.88 2.11
C GLU A 161 35.01 -10.19 2.40
N GLY A 162 35.01 -8.84 2.46
CA GLY A 162 33.84 -8.04 2.75
C GLY A 162 34.02 -7.13 3.96
N THR A 163 32.90 -6.70 4.54
CA THR A 163 32.88 -5.77 5.67
C THR A 163 31.89 -6.24 6.75
N ARG A 164 32.31 -6.11 8.02
CA ARG A 164 31.45 -6.31 9.19
C ARG A 164 31.54 -5.10 10.09
N VAL A 165 30.39 -4.48 10.33
CA VAL A 165 30.24 -3.35 11.25
C VAL A 165 29.40 -3.81 12.45
N GLU A 166 29.94 -3.63 13.64
CA GLU A 166 29.26 -3.89 14.91
C GLU A 166 29.09 -2.58 15.69
N VAL A 167 27.85 -2.30 16.10
CA VAL A 167 27.47 -1.09 16.85
C VAL A 167 26.85 -1.54 18.15
N SER A 168 27.46 -1.20 19.26
CA SER A 168 26.92 -1.53 20.57
C SER A 168 26.74 -0.29 21.44
N HIS A 169 25.78 -0.39 22.38
CA HIS A 169 25.46 0.69 23.32
C HIS A 169 25.18 2.03 22.63
N LEU A 170 24.31 2.01 21.62
CA LEU A 170 23.92 3.19 20.87
C LEU A 170 23.42 4.31 21.80
N PHE A 171 23.91 5.54 21.61
CA PHE A 171 23.63 6.74 22.40
C PHE A 171 24.08 6.66 23.87
N ASN A 172 25.00 5.78 24.24
CA ASN A 172 25.52 5.74 25.61
C ASN A 172 26.26 7.05 25.97
N SER A 173 26.93 7.67 25.00
CA SER A 173 27.60 8.97 25.14
C SER A 173 26.66 10.19 25.07
N VAL A 174 25.37 9.99 24.73
CA VAL A 174 24.37 11.05 24.55
C VAL A 174 23.05 10.66 25.26
N PRO A 175 23.02 10.73 26.62
CA PRO A 175 21.89 10.24 27.43
C PRO A 175 20.54 10.88 27.07
N GLY A 176 20.55 12.16 26.65
CA GLY A 176 19.35 12.86 26.20
C GLY A 176 18.66 12.13 25.05
N ARG A 177 19.41 11.69 24.02
CA ARG A 177 18.85 10.96 22.87
C ARG A 177 18.37 9.56 23.22
N ARG A 178 19.08 8.88 24.12
CA ARG A 178 18.69 7.54 24.57
C ARG A 178 17.29 7.51 25.18
N LYS A 179 16.88 8.60 25.85
CA LYS A 179 15.52 8.73 26.43
C LYS A 179 14.41 8.87 25.37
N PHE A 180 14.73 9.32 24.16
CA PHE A 180 13.75 9.46 23.08
C PHE A 180 13.54 8.18 22.26
N LEU A 181 14.33 7.14 22.49
CA LEU A 181 14.12 5.85 21.83
C LEU A 181 12.79 5.22 22.28
N LYS A 182 12.04 4.68 21.33
CA LYS A 182 10.79 3.97 21.58
C LYS A 182 11.04 2.65 22.35
N THR A 183 9.99 1.88 22.59
CA THR A 183 10.13 0.53 23.20
C THR A 183 10.99 -0.37 22.31
N GLU A 184 11.57 -1.44 22.91
CA GLU A 184 12.41 -2.39 22.16
C GLU A 184 11.60 -3.05 21.02
N ALA A 185 10.36 -3.44 21.28
CA ALA A 185 9.48 -4.03 20.28
C ALA A 185 9.20 -3.06 19.11
N THR A 186 9.02 -1.76 19.39
CA THR A 186 8.79 -0.76 18.35
C THR A 186 10.04 -0.54 17.51
N GLU A 187 11.22 -0.44 18.13
CA GLU A 187 12.48 -0.28 17.39
C GLU A 187 12.80 -1.55 16.56
N ALA A 188 12.57 -2.75 17.13
CA ALA A 188 12.70 -4.02 16.42
C ALA A 188 11.79 -4.06 15.17
N ALA A 189 10.52 -3.67 15.31
CA ALA A 189 9.58 -3.63 14.20
C ALA A 189 10.06 -2.70 13.06
N HIS A 190 10.69 -1.56 13.38
CA HIS A 190 11.27 -0.67 12.39
C HIS A 190 12.47 -1.29 11.67
N VAL A 191 13.37 -1.97 12.40
CA VAL A 191 14.53 -2.66 11.81
C VAL A 191 14.06 -3.79 10.89
N ILE A 192 13.11 -4.62 11.35
CA ILE A 192 12.55 -5.73 10.56
C ILE A 192 11.89 -5.19 9.28
N HIS A 193 11.07 -4.16 9.39
CA HIS A 193 10.40 -3.56 8.24
C HIS A 193 11.39 -3.02 7.22
N LEU A 194 12.38 -2.24 7.64
CA LEU A 194 13.39 -1.70 6.75
C LEU A 194 14.20 -2.80 6.04
N SER A 195 14.63 -3.83 6.78
CA SER A 195 15.38 -4.96 6.22
C SER A 195 14.57 -5.70 5.15
N LYS A 196 13.25 -5.86 5.35
CA LYS A 196 12.35 -6.42 4.33
C LYS A 196 12.25 -5.53 3.10
N LEU A 197 12.20 -4.19 3.25
CA LEU A 197 12.16 -3.26 2.13
C LEU A 197 13.42 -3.36 1.26
N TYR A 198 14.62 -3.43 1.85
CA TYR A 198 15.85 -3.60 1.07
C TYR A 198 15.93 -4.98 0.41
N ALA A 199 15.48 -6.04 1.10
CA ALA A 199 15.39 -7.36 0.49
C ALA A 199 14.46 -7.37 -0.74
N LEU A 200 13.32 -6.67 -0.68
CA LEU A 200 12.40 -6.51 -1.82
C LEU A 200 13.02 -5.72 -2.97
N ALA A 201 13.75 -4.62 -2.65
CA ALA A 201 14.38 -3.78 -3.67
C ALA A 201 15.52 -4.47 -4.43
N HIS A 202 16.17 -5.47 -3.80
CA HIS A 202 17.36 -6.14 -4.33
C HIS A 202 17.19 -7.66 -4.33
N PRO A 203 16.38 -8.22 -5.23
CA PRO A 203 16.11 -9.67 -5.27
C PRO A 203 17.36 -10.50 -5.60
N SER A 204 18.38 -9.94 -6.26
CA SER A 204 19.65 -10.60 -6.55
C SER A 204 20.59 -10.75 -5.34
N ILE A 205 20.29 -10.08 -4.21
CA ILE A 205 21.09 -10.14 -2.99
C ILE A 205 20.44 -11.09 -2.00
N THR A 206 21.23 -11.96 -1.37
CA THR A 206 20.77 -12.80 -0.25
C THR A 206 20.70 -11.95 1.03
N PHE A 207 19.56 -11.88 1.66
CA PHE A 207 19.35 -11.20 2.94
C PHE A 207 19.08 -12.19 4.07
N SER A 208 19.71 -11.97 5.23
CA SER A 208 19.42 -12.66 6.48
C SER A 208 19.23 -11.65 7.59
N LEU A 209 18.17 -11.79 8.39
CA LEU A 209 17.91 -10.96 9.56
C LEU A 209 17.77 -11.85 10.81
N LEU A 210 18.55 -11.51 11.84
CA LEU A 210 18.56 -12.22 13.12
C LEU A 210 18.23 -11.25 14.27
N GLU A 211 17.50 -11.73 15.26
CA GLU A 211 17.29 -11.05 16.54
C GLU A 211 17.81 -11.94 17.67
N GLY A 212 18.89 -11.49 18.34
CA GLY A 212 19.50 -12.22 19.42
C GLY A 212 19.94 -13.66 19.05
N GLY A 213 20.40 -13.86 17.83
CA GLY A 213 20.79 -15.16 17.28
C GLY A 213 19.64 -15.98 16.66
N ARG A 214 18.39 -15.56 16.85
CA ARG A 214 17.23 -16.21 16.23
C ARG A 214 16.96 -15.60 14.85
N THR A 215 16.85 -16.44 13.82
CA THR A 215 16.50 -15.98 12.47
C THR A 215 15.06 -15.49 12.41
N ILE A 216 14.85 -14.24 12.01
CA ILE A 216 13.54 -13.62 11.74
C ILE A 216 13.10 -13.93 10.31
N PHE A 217 13.97 -13.70 9.34
CA PHE A 217 13.78 -14.17 7.97
C PHE A 217 15.12 -14.41 7.29
N ARG A 218 15.10 -15.28 6.29
CA ARG A 218 16.20 -15.50 5.36
C ARG A 218 15.62 -15.58 3.96
N SER A 219 16.16 -14.77 3.05
CA SER A 219 15.71 -14.70 1.69
C SER A 219 16.91 -14.84 0.76
N PRO A 220 17.10 -16.01 0.14
CA PRO A 220 18.15 -16.23 -0.86
C PRO A 220 18.02 -15.30 -2.05
N ALA A 221 19.07 -15.16 -2.85
CA ALA A 221 18.97 -14.50 -4.15
C ALA A 221 17.95 -15.23 -5.02
N CYS A 222 17.07 -14.49 -5.67
CA CYS A 222 16.02 -15.00 -6.54
C CYS A 222 15.88 -14.14 -7.80
N SER A 223 15.25 -14.69 -8.84
CA SER A 223 15.11 -14.04 -10.13
C SER A 223 13.91 -13.11 -10.25
N GLY A 224 12.92 -13.25 -9.36
CA GLY A 224 11.63 -12.56 -9.49
C GLY A 224 11.12 -11.89 -8.21
N PHE A 225 10.38 -10.79 -8.40
CA PHE A 225 9.76 -10.06 -7.28
C PHE A 225 8.72 -10.91 -6.52
N LEU A 226 7.95 -11.74 -7.22
CA LEU A 226 6.89 -12.54 -6.59
C LEU A 226 7.46 -13.57 -5.60
N GLU A 227 8.58 -14.21 -5.97
CA GLU A 227 9.29 -15.14 -5.11
C GLU A 227 9.84 -14.41 -3.87
N ARG A 228 10.46 -13.23 -4.08
CA ARG A 228 10.97 -12.39 -3.00
C ARG A 228 9.85 -11.96 -2.03
N VAL A 229 8.68 -11.60 -2.55
CA VAL A 229 7.51 -11.27 -1.72
C VAL A 229 7.03 -12.46 -0.91
N ARG A 230 7.00 -13.66 -1.51
CA ARG A 230 6.63 -14.90 -0.81
C ARG A 230 7.52 -15.18 0.39
N GLU A 231 8.83 -14.96 0.25
CA GLU A 231 9.81 -15.19 1.32
C GLU A 231 9.79 -14.12 2.42
N THR A 232 9.62 -12.85 2.03
CA THR A 232 9.73 -11.71 2.96
C THR A 232 8.42 -11.29 3.60
N LEU A 233 7.32 -11.30 2.83
CA LEU A 233 5.99 -10.83 3.25
C LEU A 233 4.97 -11.97 3.40
N GLY A 234 5.31 -13.16 2.93
CA GLY A 234 4.50 -14.38 3.10
C GLY A 234 3.69 -14.78 1.86
N LYS A 235 3.33 -16.08 1.83
CA LYS A 235 2.64 -16.72 0.71
C LYS A 235 1.27 -16.11 0.43
N GLY A 236 0.48 -15.79 1.49
CA GLY A 236 -0.88 -15.25 1.35
C GLY A 236 -0.93 -13.86 0.68
N LEU A 237 0.12 -13.03 0.82
CA LEU A 237 0.21 -11.78 0.07
C LEU A 237 0.63 -12.06 -1.39
N ALA A 238 1.62 -12.93 -1.61
CA ALA A 238 2.11 -13.24 -2.94
C ALA A 238 1.00 -13.79 -3.87
N GLU A 239 0.09 -14.60 -3.35
CA GLU A 239 -1.04 -15.17 -4.11
C GLU A 239 -2.08 -14.12 -4.54
N CYS A 240 -2.17 -13.02 -3.80
CA CYS A 240 -3.07 -11.90 -4.09
C CYS A 240 -2.50 -10.91 -5.10
N LEU A 241 -1.25 -11.05 -5.51
CA LEU A 241 -0.53 -10.11 -6.37
C LEU A 241 -0.36 -10.64 -7.78
N THR A 242 -0.23 -9.73 -8.74
CA THR A 242 0.09 -10.00 -10.14
C THR A 242 1.18 -9.03 -10.62
N PRO A 243 2.07 -9.45 -11.53
CA PRO A 243 3.08 -8.58 -12.10
C PRO A 243 2.49 -7.44 -12.92
N ILE A 244 3.15 -6.28 -12.86
CA ILE A 244 2.90 -5.11 -13.70
C ILE A 244 4.22 -4.63 -14.29
N GLU A 245 4.19 -4.24 -15.56
CA GLU A 245 5.29 -3.58 -16.26
C GLU A 245 4.73 -2.55 -17.23
N LYS A 246 5.26 -1.31 -17.20
CA LYS A 246 4.94 -0.26 -18.17
C LYS A 246 6.16 0.59 -18.42
N LYS A 247 6.44 0.88 -19.70
CA LYS A 247 7.51 1.77 -20.14
C LYS A 247 6.92 2.91 -20.97
N GLY A 248 7.37 4.12 -20.72
CA GLY A 248 6.92 5.28 -21.48
C GLY A 248 7.27 6.60 -20.81
N SER A 249 7.17 7.69 -21.53
CA SER A 249 7.36 9.05 -21.00
C SER A 249 8.68 9.32 -20.26
N GLY A 250 9.74 8.52 -20.52
CA GLY A 250 11.02 8.58 -19.80
C GLY A 250 10.96 7.96 -18.40
N MET A 251 9.95 7.12 -18.15
CA MET A 251 9.75 6.39 -16.90
C MET A 251 9.56 4.89 -17.18
N GLU A 252 9.90 4.07 -16.20
CA GLU A 252 9.67 2.64 -16.21
C GLU A 252 9.02 2.24 -14.88
N LEU A 253 7.86 1.62 -14.95
CA LEU A 253 7.13 1.07 -13.82
C LEU A 253 7.21 -0.45 -13.88
N GLU A 254 7.68 -1.09 -12.83
CA GLU A 254 7.67 -2.54 -12.65
C GLU A 254 7.19 -2.88 -11.25
N GLY A 255 6.78 -4.10 -11.02
CA GLY A 255 6.41 -4.57 -9.70
C GLY A 255 5.22 -5.50 -9.65
N LEU A 256 4.47 -5.39 -8.57
CA LEU A 256 3.34 -6.27 -8.26
C LEU A 256 2.16 -5.44 -7.78
N ILE A 257 0.97 -5.72 -8.30
CA ILE A 257 -0.29 -5.07 -7.90
C ILE A 257 -1.32 -6.11 -7.46
N GLY A 258 -2.25 -5.72 -6.61
CA GLY A 258 -3.35 -6.57 -6.14
C GLY A 258 -4.28 -6.97 -7.29
N LYS A 259 -4.64 -8.24 -7.36
CA LYS A 259 -5.70 -8.70 -8.26
C LYS A 259 -7.01 -7.97 -7.94
N PRO A 260 -7.91 -7.77 -8.91
CA PRO A 260 -9.23 -7.18 -8.67
C PRO A 260 -9.95 -7.83 -7.48
N GLY A 261 -10.62 -7.01 -6.66
CA GLY A 261 -11.28 -7.47 -5.43
C GLY A 261 -10.36 -7.70 -4.21
N GLN A 262 -9.04 -7.78 -4.40
CA GLN A 262 -8.11 -7.94 -3.29
C GLN A 262 -7.84 -6.60 -2.59
N SER A 263 -8.06 -6.55 -1.29
CA SER A 263 -7.88 -5.32 -0.50
C SER A 263 -7.48 -5.59 0.94
N ARG A 264 -6.91 -4.58 1.58
CA ARG A 264 -6.40 -4.63 2.95
C ARG A 264 -7.02 -3.53 3.81
N PRO A 265 -7.15 -3.72 5.13
CA PRO A 265 -7.69 -2.70 6.02
C PRO A 265 -6.72 -1.54 6.26
N THR A 266 -5.44 -1.71 5.94
CA THR A 266 -4.40 -0.71 6.18
C THR A 266 -3.50 -0.52 4.95
N ARG A 267 -2.80 0.62 4.87
CA ARG A 267 -1.85 0.95 3.78
C ARG A 267 -0.49 0.25 3.88
N LYS A 268 -0.28 -0.67 4.85
CA LYS A 268 1.03 -1.28 5.12
C LYS A 268 1.60 -2.08 3.94
N GLU A 269 0.72 -2.58 3.07
CA GLU A 269 1.09 -3.37 1.89
C GLU A 269 1.10 -2.54 0.60
N MET A 270 1.02 -1.19 0.72
CA MET A 270 1.31 -0.25 -0.36
C MET A 270 2.76 0.20 -0.20
N ILE A 271 3.68 -0.41 -0.94
CA ILE A 271 5.13 -0.23 -0.82
C ILE A 271 5.65 0.35 -2.12
N PHE A 272 6.41 1.43 -2.03
CA PHE A 272 6.90 2.15 -3.21
C PHE A 272 8.42 2.29 -3.17
N PHE A 273 9.00 2.11 -4.35
CA PHE A 273 10.42 2.35 -4.59
C PHE A 273 10.58 3.31 -5.77
N VAL A 274 11.50 4.25 -5.64
CA VAL A 274 11.93 5.13 -6.73
C VAL A 274 13.43 4.98 -6.88
N ASN A 275 13.88 4.60 -8.09
CA ASN A 275 15.27 4.27 -8.36
C ASN A 275 15.85 3.31 -7.31
N ARG A 276 15.10 2.24 -6.99
CA ARG A 276 15.40 1.21 -5.97
C ARG A 276 15.45 1.69 -4.51
N ARG A 277 15.15 2.97 -4.23
CA ARG A 277 15.04 3.49 -2.86
C ARG A 277 13.62 3.33 -2.34
N PRO A 278 13.40 2.80 -1.14
CA PRO A 278 12.09 2.78 -0.52
C PRO A 278 11.66 4.21 -0.16
N VAL A 279 10.44 4.60 -0.58
CA VAL A 279 9.93 5.95 -0.41
C VAL A 279 8.51 5.96 0.15
N ASP A 280 8.20 7.00 0.95
CA ASP A 280 6.86 7.32 1.41
C ASP A 280 6.33 8.48 0.53
N SER A 281 5.61 8.17 -0.55
CA SER A 281 5.09 9.17 -1.49
C SER A 281 3.57 9.23 -1.44
N LYS A 282 3.04 10.43 -1.21
CA LYS A 282 1.60 10.69 -1.29
C LYS A 282 1.10 10.59 -2.73
N THR A 283 1.88 11.09 -3.68
CA THR A 283 1.56 11.08 -5.12
C THR A 283 1.36 9.64 -5.61
N LEU A 284 2.31 8.73 -5.29
CA LEU A 284 2.21 7.31 -5.67
C LEU A 284 1.04 6.62 -4.96
N SER A 285 0.84 6.92 -3.67
CA SER A 285 -0.29 6.36 -2.90
C SER A 285 -1.64 6.78 -3.48
N LEU A 286 -1.79 8.05 -3.85
CA LEU A 286 -3.02 8.57 -4.45
C LEU A 286 -3.25 7.98 -5.84
N ALA A 287 -2.20 7.85 -6.67
CA ALA A 287 -2.30 7.22 -7.99
C ALA A 287 -2.85 5.78 -7.91
N VAL A 288 -2.30 4.98 -6.99
CA VAL A 288 -2.78 3.60 -6.78
C VAL A 288 -4.23 3.58 -6.30
N LEU A 289 -4.59 4.44 -5.35
CA LEU A 289 -5.97 4.51 -4.83
C LEU A 289 -6.96 4.97 -5.91
N GLU A 290 -6.56 5.89 -6.76
CA GLU A 290 -7.37 6.38 -7.87
C GLU A 290 -7.59 5.29 -8.93
N ALA A 291 -6.53 4.58 -9.32
CA ALA A 291 -6.62 3.48 -10.27
C ALA A 291 -7.54 2.33 -9.77
N TYR A 292 -7.54 2.07 -8.45
CA TYR A 292 -8.38 1.04 -7.85
C TYR A 292 -9.75 1.55 -7.34
N ARG A 293 -10.13 2.79 -7.65
CA ARG A 293 -11.35 3.42 -7.09
C ARG A 293 -12.61 2.57 -7.28
N THR A 294 -12.74 1.90 -8.42
CA THR A 294 -13.89 1.06 -8.77
C THR A 294 -13.74 -0.41 -8.40
N HIS A 295 -12.50 -0.85 -8.06
CA HIS A 295 -12.15 -2.26 -7.83
C HIS A 295 -11.94 -2.61 -6.35
N VAL A 296 -11.83 -1.60 -5.48
CA VAL A 296 -11.59 -1.78 -4.05
C VAL A 296 -12.61 -0.98 -3.24
N PRO A 297 -13.25 -1.60 -2.22
CA PRO A 297 -14.22 -0.92 -1.36
C PRO A 297 -13.66 0.33 -0.71
N LYS A 298 -14.49 1.36 -0.54
CA LYS A 298 -14.12 2.61 0.13
C LYS A 298 -13.62 2.34 1.56
N GLY A 299 -12.47 2.93 1.92
CA GLY A 299 -11.83 2.72 3.22
C GLY A 299 -10.93 1.48 3.29
N ARG A 300 -10.75 0.76 2.20
CA ARG A 300 -9.78 -0.32 2.07
C ARG A 300 -8.68 0.05 1.06
N TYR A 301 -7.59 -0.69 1.07
CA TYR A 301 -6.38 -0.36 0.33
C TYR A 301 -5.94 -1.54 -0.53
N PRO A 302 -5.69 -1.37 -1.83
CA PRO A 302 -5.13 -2.42 -2.67
C PRO A 302 -3.68 -2.69 -2.24
N PRO A 303 -3.23 -3.95 -2.13
CA PRO A 303 -1.82 -4.23 -1.96
C PRO A 303 -1.07 -3.89 -3.24
N ALA A 304 0.06 -3.21 -3.13
CA ALA A 304 0.89 -2.82 -4.28
C ALA A 304 2.35 -2.70 -3.87
N ILE A 305 3.25 -3.25 -4.67
CA ILE A 305 4.70 -3.15 -4.50
C ILE A 305 5.24 -2.65 -5.83
N LEU A 306 5.49 -1.35 -5.93
CA LEU A 306 5.83 -0.68 -7.19
C LEU A 306 7.25 -0.14 -7.17
N PHE A 307 7.95 -0.35 -8.25
CA PHE A 307 9.29 0.19 -8.54
C PHE A 307 9.16 1.14 -9.72
N LEU A 308 9.40 2.41 -9.46
CA LEU A 308 9.45 3.46 -10.47
C LEU A 308 10.90 3.82 -10.76
N SER A 309 11.34 3.60 -11.99
CA SER A 309 12.61 4.11 -12.52
C SER A 309 12.36 5.39 -13.29
N ILE A 310 13.04 6.45 -12.92
CA ILE A 310 12.90 7.79 -13.49
C ILE A 310 14.25 8.51 -13.48
N ASP A 311 14.46 9.41 -14.43
CA ASP A 311 15.68 10.23 -14.49
C ASP A 311 15.91 10.96 -13.15
N PRO A 312 17.06 10.79 -12.50
CA PRO A 312 17.39 11.47 -11.25
C PRO A 312 17.21 12.99 -11.27
N SER A 313 17.38 13.62 -12.43
CA SER A 313 17.20 15.06 -12.60
C SER A 313 15.76 15.54 -12.45
N LEU A 314 14.79 14.63 -12.57
CA LEU A 314 13.34 14.90 -12.44
C LEU A 314 12.81 14.70 -11.02
N ILE A 315 13.66 14.33 -10.09
CA ILE A 315 13.32 14.11 -8.68
C ILE A 315 14.22 14.91 -7.75
N ASP A 316 13.64 15.42 -6.66
CA ASP A 316 14.40 15.93 -5.52
C ASP A 316 14.32 14.94 -4.36
N VAL A 317 15.46 14.33 -4.04
CA VAL A 317 15.60 13.35 -2.95
C VAL A 317 16.01 14.03 -1.64
N ASN A 318 16.43 15.30 -1.67
CA ASN A 318 16.97 16.01 -0.50
C ASN A 318 15.89 16.73 0.32
N VAL A 319 14.70 16.18 0.43
CA VAL A 319 13.57 16.79 1.16
C VAL A 319 13.64 16.51 2.66
N HIS A 320 14.12 15.33 3.07
CA HIS A 320 14.21 14.91 4.47
C HIS A 320 15.56 14.22 4.74
N PRO A 321 16.18 14.39 5.93
CA PRO A 321 17.46 13.74 6.27
C PRO A 321 17.47 12.22 6.04
N ALA A 322 16.34 11.55 6.34
CA ALA A 322 16.18 10.11 6.11
C ALA A 322 15.98 9.72 4.64
N LYS A 323 15.85 10.68 3.71
CA LYS A 323 15.66 10.47 2.25
C LYS A 323 14.46 9.54 1.92
N ARG A 324 13.45 9.49 2.78
CA ARG A 324 12.23 8.70 2.55
C ARG A 324 11.15 9.46 1.80
N GLU A 325 11.19 10.79 1.86
CA GLU A 325 10.30 11.66 1.10
C GLU A 325 11.03 12.15 -0.15
N ILE A 326 10.35 12.08 -1.27
CA ILE A 326 10.83 12.59 -2.56
C ILE A 326 9.81 13.55 -3.13
N ARG A 327 10.28 14.53 -3.89
CA ARG A 327 9.42 15.41 -4.69
C ARG A 327 9.70 15.17 -6.16
N PHE A 328 8.65 14.99 -6.93
CA PHE A 328 8.73 14.93 -8.40
C PHE A 328 8.62 16.34 -8.96
N ARG A 329 9.38 16.66 -9.99
CA ARG A 329 9.23 17.93 -10.73
C ARG A 329 7.84 18.06 -11.36
N ASP A 330 7.33 16.96 -11.90
CA ASP A 330 6.00 16.86 -12.49
C ASP A 330 5.22 15.71 -11.83
N GLU A 331 4.54 16.03 -10.73
CA GLU A 331 3.75 15.06 -9.99
C GLU A 331 2.57 14.52 -10.79
N ARG A 332 1.97 15.35 -11.69
CA ARG A 332 0.83 14.94 -12.52
C ARG A 332 1.25 13.88 -13.51
N LYS A 333 2.34 14.11 -14.25
CA LYS A 333 2.87 13.17 -15.23
C LYS A 333 3.19 11.80 -14.60
N VAL A 334 3.79 11.79 -13.42
CA VAL A 334 4.07 10.56 -12.66
C VAL A 334 2.78 9.86 -12.24
N ARG A 335 1.83 10.62 -11.69
CA ARG A 335 0.53 10.08 -11.27
C ARG A 335 -0.21 9.44 -12.45
N ASP A 336 -0.35 10.17 -13.54
CA ASP A 336 -1.12 9.73 -14.71
C ASP A 336 -0.48 8.49 -15.35
N PHE A 337 0.86 8.43 -15.44
CA PHE A 337 1.60 7.27 -15.92
C PHE A 337 1.33 5.99 -15.08
N ILE A 338 1.29 6.14 -13.75
CA ILE A 338 1.01 5.01 -12.84
C ILE A 338 -0.45 4.57 -12.94
N ILE A 339 -1.39 5.53 -12.99
CA ILE A 339 -2.82 5.24 -13.14
C ILE A 339 -3.06 4.45 -14.43
N GLU A 340 -2.54 4.94 -15.56
CA GLU A 340 -2.63 4.25 -16.84
C GLU A 340 -2.09 2.82 -16.76
N GLY A 341 -0.86 2.62 -16.24
CA GLY A 341 -0.25 1.30 -16.16
C GLY A 341 -1.07 0.32 -15.31
N ILE A 342 -1.62 0.80 -14.19
CA ILE A 342 -2.46 -0.06 -13.34
C ILE A 342 -3.80 -0.36 -14.02
N LEU A 343 -4.45 0.63 -14.65
CA LEU A 343 -5.73 0.42 -15.32
C LEU A 343 -5.60 -0.53 -16.52
N GLU A 344 -4.56 -0.40 -17.35
CA GLU A 344 -4.25 -1.33 -18.43
C GLU A 344 -4.14 -2.77 -17.89
N ARG A 345 -3.33 -2.97 -16.85
CA ARG A 345 -3.12 -4.30 -16.27
C ARG A 345 -4.37 -4.87 -15.60
N VAL A 346 -5.14 -4.04 -14.92
CA VAL A 346 -6.41 -4.47 -14.28
C VAL A 346 -7.45 -4.83 -15.34
N SER A 347 -7.52 -4.09 -16.46
CA SER A 347 -8.41 -4.41 -17.58
C SER A 347 -8.06 -5.74 -18.25
N GLU A 348 -6.76 -6.02 -18.46
CA GLU A 348 -6.30 -7.31 -18.98
C GLU A 348 -6.73 -8.48 -18.07
N LEU A 349 -6.61 -8.29 -16.73
CA LEU A 349 -6.99 -9.32 -15.76
C LEU A 349 -8.50 -9.55 -15.69
N THR A 350 -9.30 -8.54 -15.93
CA THR A 350 -10.77 -8.69 -15.97
C THR A 350 -11.25 -9.28 -17.29
N GLY A 351 -10.53 -9.05 -18.40
CA GLY A 351 -10.81 -9.69 -19.71
C GLY A 351 -10.33 -11.13 -19.80
N GLU A 352 -9.24 -11.50 -19.10
CA GLU A 352 -8.74 -12.89 -19.05
C GLU A 352 -9.69 -13.84 -18.30
N PHE A 353 -10.60 -13.33 -17.47
CA PHE A 353 -11.63 -14.17 -16.85
C PHE A 353 -12.75 -14.63 -17.80
N GLU A 354 -12.85 -14.04 -19.00
CA GLU A 354 -13.77 -14.51 -20.05
C GLU A 354 -13.20 -15.67 -20.90
N GLY A 355 -11.91 -16.02 -20.77
CA GLY A 355 -11.20 -16.92 -21.70
C GLY A 355 -10.59 -18.20 -21.13
N ASP A 356 -10.30 -18.31 -19.84
CA ASP A 356 -9.67 -19.51 -19.29
C ASP A 356 -10.71 -20.51 -18.75
N GLN A 357 -11.17 -21.36 -19.65
CA GLN A 357 -11.70 -22.70 -19.29
C GLN A 357 -10.54 -23.50 -18.69
N ILE A 358 -10.49 -23.59 -17.36
CA ILE A 358 -9.65 -24.56 -16.67
C ILE A 358 -10.28 -25.95 -16.97
N GLU A 359 -9.77 -26.64 -17.99
CA GLU A 359 -9.97 -28.09 -18.10
C GLU A 359 -9.36 -28.75 -16.86
N PRO A 360 -10.10 -29.59 -16.15
CA PRO A 360 -9.52 -30.37 -15.06
C PRO A 360 -8.70 -31.50 -15.66
N GLU A 361 -7.40 -31.36 -15.75
CA GLU A 361 -6.51 -32.51 -15.94
C GLU A 361 -6.64 -33.43 -14.72
N LEU A 362 -7.41 -34.48 -14.89
CA LEU A 362 -7.45 -35.66 -14.04
C LEU A 362 -6.20 -36.52 -14.34
N GLU A 363 -5.08 -36.15 -13.76
CA GLU A 363 -3.99 -37.10 -13.64
C GLU A 363 -4.19 -37.98 -12.40
N MET A 364 -4.63 -39.22 -12.63
CA MET A 364 -4.55 -40.31 -11.67
C MET A 364 -3.10 -40.76 -11.57
N GLU A 365 -2.36 -40.30 -10.58
CA GLU A 365 -1.14 -40.98 -10.16
C GLU A 365 -1.42 -41.95 -9.01
N GLN A 366 -1.20 -43.22 -9.33
CA GLN A 366 -1.21 -44.32 -8.37
C GLN A 366 0.01 -44.27 -7.46
N SER A 367 -0.28 -44.24 -6.19
CA SER A 367 0.44 -44.82 -5.03
C SER A 367 1.92 -45.19 -5.15
N SER A 368 2.69 -44.56 -4.29
CA SER A 368 3.77 -45.25 -3.57
C SER A 368 3.83 -44.67 -2.14
N GLY A 369 3.73 -45.57 -1.15
CA GLY A 369 3.71 -45.23 0.25
C GLY A 369 5.02 -44.60 0.73
N MET A 370 4.90 -43.52 1.49
CA MET A 370 5.99 -42.99 2.27
C MET A 370 5.47 -42.55 3.64
N MET A 371 6.08 -43.09 4.68
CA MET A 371 5.75 -42.91 6.09
C MET A 371 5.74 -41.44 6.47
N VAL A 372 4.65 -41.00 7.09
CA VAL A 372 4.51 -39.70 7.73
C VAL A 372 5.07 -39.78 9.14
N PRO A 373 6.04 -38.91 9.55
CA PRO A 373 6.43 -38.80 10.94
C PRO A 373 5.30 -38.14 11.75
N LYS A 374 4.93 -38.73 12.86
CA LYS A 374 4.02 -38.17 13.87
C LYS A 374 4.65 -36.92 14.48
N ILE A 375 4.01 -35.77 14.28
CA ILE A 375 4.36 -34.52 14.96
C ILE A 375 3.53 -34.42 16.24
N ASP A 376 4.22 -34.18 17.36
CA ASP A 376 3.69 -34.01 18.70
C ASP A 376 2.80 -32.75 18.78
N PRO A 377 1.57 -32.84 19.31
CA PRO A 377 0.65 -31.70 19.40
C PRO A 377 1.06 -30.61 20.38
N GLU A 378 2.04 -30.82 21.25
CA GLU A 378 2.47 -29.81 22.23
C GLU A 378 3.44 -28.74 21.69
N ALA A 379 4.03 -28.94 20.53
CA ALA A 379 5.00 -27.98 19.94
C ALA A 379 4.37 -26.75 19.28
N LEU A 380 3.04 -26.62 19.23
CA LEU A 380 2.30 -25.55 18.54
C LEU A 380 1.72 -24.46 19.47
N ARG A 381 2.13 -24.45 20.75
CA ARG A 381 1.76 -23.36 21.68
C ARG A 381 2.88 -22.34 21.81
N ILE A 382 3.12 -21.53 20.80
CA ILE A 382 3.92 -20.31 20.96
C ILE A 382 3.26 -19.14 20.21
N HIS A 383 2.78 -18.22 21.04
CA HIS A 383 2.46 -16.81 20.79
C HIS A 383 1.25 -16.46 19.92
N GLY A 384 0.10 -16.40 20.63
CA GLY A 384 -1.00 -15.52 20.29
C GLY A 384 -0.59 -14.05 20.34
N LEU A 385 -0.76 -13.34 19.25
CA LEU A 385 -0.83 -11.89 19.22
C LEU A 385 -2.29 -11.48 19.41
N ASN A 386 -2.60 -11.04 20.60
CA ASN A 386 -3.86 -10.39 20.94
C ASN A 386 -3.68 -8.87 20.71
N PRO A 387 -4.47 -8.21 19.88
CA PRO A 387 -4.52 -6.75 19.82
C PRO A 387 -5.69 -6.27 20.67
N SER A 388 -5.48 -6.02 21.95
CA SER A 388 -6.38 -5.19 22.73
C SER A 388 -5.64 -3.92 23.15
N VAL A 389 -5.96 -2.81 22.51
CA VAL A 389 -5.74 -1.48 23.06
C VAL A 389 -7.12 -0.89 23.25
N GLY A 390 -7.61 -0.95 24.46
CA GLY A 390 -8.72 -0.16 24.94
C GLY A 390 -8.16 1.00 25.76
N ASP A 391 -8.49 2.20 25.37
CA ASP A 391 -8.31 3.39 26.19
C ASP A 391 -9.23 3.33 27.40
N ARG A 392 -8.62 3.47 28.57
CA ARG A 392 -9.32 3.74 29.84
C ARG A 392 -9.74 5.21 29.84
N VAL A 393 -11.01 5.43 30.03
CA VAL A 393 -11.53 6.60 30.72
C VAL A 393 -12.28 6.10 31.94
N GLU A 394 -11.80 6.49 33.11
CA GLU A 394 -12.45 6.32 34.40
C GLU A 394 -13.68 7.22 34.45
N GLU A 395 -14.82 6.68 34.88
CA GLU A 395 -15.69 7.42 35.81
C GLU A 395 -16.69 6.48 36.52
N GLU A 396 -16.81 6.73 37.79
CA GLU A 396 -17.61 6.02 38.78
C GLU A 396 -19.14 6.11 38.52
N ALA A 397 -19.87 5.06 38.78
CA ALA A 397 -21.03 5.16 39.66
C ALA A 397 -21.68 3.79 39.94
N ARG A 398 -22.00 3.63 41.17
CA ARG A 398 -22.61 2.49 41.86
C ARG A 398 -24.03 2.22 41.43
N MET A 399 -24.44 0.98 41.74
CA MET A 399 -25.76 0.46 42.12
C MET A 399 -26.52 -0.40 41.11
N GLY A 400 -26.86 -1.58 41.59
CA GLY A 400 -28.16 -2.24 41.37
C GLY A 400 -28.12 -3.51 40.53
N GLU A 401 -27.89 -4.67 41.17
CA GLU A 401 -28.39 -5.93 40.65
C GLU A 401 -29.92 -5.92 40.58
N PRO A 402 -30.51 -6.58 39.60
CA PRO A 402 -31.35 -7.71 39.98
C PRO A 402 -31.07 -8.97 39.15
N GLN A 403 -30.98 -10.05 39.87
CA GLN A 403 -31.10 -11.42 39.40
C GLN A 403 -32.40 -11.61 38.60
N ALA A 404 -32.28 -12.20 37.43
CA ALA A 404 -33.40 -12.84 36.76
C ALA A 404 -33.03 -14.29 36.44
N ASP A 405 -33.62 -15.18 37.18
CA ASP A 405 -33.72 -16.61 36.91
C ASP A 405 -34.30 -16.85 35.52
N LEU A 406 -33.55 -17.48 34.64
CA LEU A 406 -34.05 -18.07 33.41
C LEU A 406 -33.96 -19.60 33.53
N SER A 407 -35.08 -20.18 34.00
CA SER A 407 -35.37 -21.60 33.91
C SER A 407 -35.49 -22.01 32.44
N PHE A 408 -34.66 -22.96 32.04
CA PHE A 408 -34.80 -23.64 30.74
C PHE A 408 -35.98 -24.62 30.81
N GLU A 409 -37.06 -24.36 30.10
CA GLU A 409 -38.08 -25.36 29.77
C GLU A 409 -37.54 -26.26 28.64
N GLU A 410 -37.47 -27.56 28.95
CA GLU A 410 -37.26 -28.62 27.97
C GLU A 410 -38.43 -28.67 26.98
N VAL A 411 -38.21 -28.29 25.73
CA VAL A 411 -39.11 -28.55 24.63
C VAL A 411 -38.98 -30.00 24.18
N ARG A 412 -39.95 -30.84 24.56
CA ARG A 412 -40.13 -32.20 24.06
C ARG A 412 -40.47 -32.17 22.57
N VAL A 413 -39.66 -32.87 21.78
CA VAL A 413 -39.90 -33.15 20.37
C VAL A 413 -41.02 -34.21 20.27
N PRO A 414 -42.12 -33.99 19.56
CA PRO A 414 -43.06 -35.08 19.23
C PRO A 414 -42.55 -35.82 18.00
N SER A 415 -42.34 -37.12 18.18
CA SER A 415 -42.21 -38.07 17.08
C SER A 415 -43.60 -38.42 16.53
N SER A 416 -43.86 -38.02 15.29
CA SER A 416 -44.85 -38.76 14.47
C SER A 416 -44.67 -38.39 12.99
N SER A 417 -44.46 -39.41 12.23
CA SER A 417 -44.72 -39.62 10.83
C SER A 417 -45.93 -38.84 10.30
N ASP A 418 -45.64 -37.92 9.34
CA ASP A 418 -46.41 -37.71 8.12
C ASP A 418 -45.75 -36.52 7.38
N ALA A 419 -44.92 -36.85 6.38
CA ALA A 419 -44.34 -35.87 5.49
C ALA A 419 -45.29 -35.65 4.30
N PRO A 420 -45.63 -34.40 3.98
CA PRO A 420 -45.90 -34.07 2.60
C PRO A 420 -44.56 -33.72 1.92
N SER A 421 -44.20 -34.53 0.94
CA SER A 421 -43.08 -34.26 0.01
C SER A 421 -43.33 -32.96 -0.77
N THR A 422 -42.84 -31.86 -0.26
CA THR A 422 -42.64 -30.66 -1.07
C THR A 422 -41.21 -30.69 -1.60
N THR A 423 -41.08 -31.23 -2.81
CA THR A 423 -39.95 -30.99 -3.66
C THR A 423 -39.80 -29.49 -3.91
N GLY A 424 -39.08 -28.82 -3.05
CA GLY A 424 -38.57 -27.49 -3.33
C GLY A 424 -37.51 -27.58 -4.45
N SER A 425 -37.93 -27.44 -5.70
CA SER A 425 -37.02 -27.22 -6.81
C SER A 425 -36.40 -25.86 -6.60
N GLY A 426 -35.17 -25.84 -6.02
CA GLY A 426 -34.36 -24.65 -6.02
C GLY A 426 -34.06 -24.26 -7.46
N THR A 427 -34.48 -23.07 -7.86
CA THR A 427 -34.24 -22.54 -9.20
C THR A 427 -32.74 -22.31 -9.35
N LEU A 428 -32.11 -23.01 -10.29
CA LEU A 428 -30.70 -22.80 -10.66
C LEU A 428 -30.61 -21.53 -11.51
N VAL A 429 -29.64 -20.68 -11.21
CA VAL A 429 -29.32 -19.52 -12.01
C VAL A 429 -28.37 -19.94 -13.13
N GLY A 430 -28.75 -19.68 -14.37
CA GLY A 430 -27.88 -19.87 -15.53
C GLY A 430 -28.19 -21.08 -16.44
N SER A 431 -27.70 -21.05 -17.67
CA SER A 431 -27.77 -22.19 -18.62
C SER A 431 -26.65 -23.20 -18.31
N ARG A 432 -26.80 -24.45 -18.76
CA ARG A 432 -25.97 -25.62 -18.38
C ARG A 432 -24.47 -25.50 -18.63
N ASP A 433 -24.00 -24.44 -19.33
CA ASP A 433 -22.61 -24.31 -19.79
C ASP A 433 -21.92 -23.01 -19.29
N SER A 434 -22.49 -22.28 -18.31
CA SER A 434 -21.87 -21.07 -17.72
C SER A 434 -21.53 -21.27 -16.23
N PRO A 435 -20.45 -20.62 -15.72
CA PRO A 435 -20.07 -20.68 -14.29
C PRO A 435 -21.19 -20.23 -13.35
N GLU A 436 -22.17 -19.49 -13.85
CA GLU A 436 -23.38 -19.03 -13.15
C GLU A 436 -24.30 -20.18 -12.71
N ALA A 437 -24.27 -21.35 -13.40
CA ALA A 437 -25.08 -22.52 -13.06
C ALA A 437 -24.78 -23.13 -11.68
N SER A 438 -23.76 -22.67 -11.00
CA SER A 438 -23.29 -23.22 -9.73
C SER A 438 -23.77 -22.45 -8.48
N TRP A 439 -24.40 -21.27 -8.65
CA TRP A 439 -24.92 -20.49 -7.53
C TRP A 439 -26.39 -20.84 -7.27
N ARG A 440 -26.67 -21.29 -6.04
CA ARG A 440 -28.03 -21.65 -5.61
C ARG A 440 -28.54 -20.64 -4.61
N PHE A 441 -29.67 -20.00 -4.90
CA PHE A 441 -30.35 -19.11 -3.97
C PHE A 441 -30.79 -19.85 -2.71
N LEU A 442 -30.45 -19.31 -1.53
CA LEU A 442 -30.81 -19.88 -0.23
C LEU A 442 -31.87 -19.06 0.50
N GLY A 443 -31.93 -17.76 0.25
CA GLY A 443 -32.91 -16.90 0.87
C GLY A 443 -32.46 -15.45 0.97
N ARG A 444 -33.37 -14.57 1.44
CA ARG A 444 -33.11 -13.18 1.77
C ARG A 444 -32.68 -13.06 3.22
N LEU A 445 -31.72 -12.17 3.48
CA LEU A 445 -31.40 -11.68 4.83
C LEU A 445 -32.21 -10.41 5.11
N HIS A 446 -31.63 -9.43 5.77
CA HIS A 446 -32.28 -8.15 6.06
C HIS A 446 -32.15 -7.17 4.89
N GLY A 447 -33.25 -6.45 4.57
CA GLY A 447 -33.23 -5.39 3.55
C GLY A 447 -32.80 -5.90 2.16
N ASP A 448 -31.77 -5.30 1.60
CA ASP A 448 -31.28 -5.56 0.25
C ASP A 448 -30.24 -6.70 0.18
N MET A 449 -30.19 -7.61 1.16
CA MET A 449 -29.21 -8.70 1.19
C MET A 449 -29.83 -10.06 0.90
N ALA A 450 -29.13 -10.85 0.05
CA ALA A 450 -29.48 -12.21 -0.29
C ALA A 450 -28.28 -13.16 -0.09
N VAL A 451 -28.56 -14.44 0.09
CA VAL A 451 -27.57 -15.49 0.34
C VAL A 451 -27.67 -16.56 -0.70
N PHE A 452 -26.51 -16.99 -1.20
CA PHE A 452 -26.36 -18.04 -2.19
C PHE A 452 -25.36 -19.09 -1.71
N SER A 453 -25.64 -20.36 -2.01
CA SER A 453 -24.65 -21.44 -1.93
C SER A 453 -23.83 -21.44 -3.22
N THR A 454 -22.51 -21.49 -3.09
CA THR A 454 -21.56 -21.55 -4.21
C THR A 454 -20.72 -22.82 -4.10
N PRO A 455 -20.01 -23.25 -5.14
CA PRO A 455 -19.10 -24.38 -5.06
C PRO A 455 -17.99 -24.22 -4.02
N GLN A 456 -17.62 -22.97 -3.72
CA GLN A 456 -16.52 -22.64 -2.80
C GLN A 456 -17.02 -22.38 -1.37
N GLY A 457 -18.33 -22.13 -1.17
CA GLY A 457 -18.86 -21.83 0.16
C GLY A 457 -20.21 -21.13 0.17
N LEU A 458 -20.30 -19.98 0.80
CA LEU A 458 -21.52 -19.17 0.95
C LEU A 458 -21.25 -17.75 0.48
N ALA A 459 -22.03 -17.23 -0.47
CA ALA A 459 -21.96 -15.85 -0.92
C ALA A 459 -23.10 -15.02 -0.31
N SER A 460 -22.76 -13.87 0.24
CA SER A 460 -23.73 -12.84 0.68
C SER A 460 -23.70 -11.69 -0.32
N VAL A 461 -24.82 -11.43 -0.98
CA VAL A 461 -24.97 -10.44 -2.06
C VAL A 461 -25.76 -9.24 -1.57
N HIS A 462 -25.30 -8.03 -1.86
CA HIS A 462 -26.03 -6.78 -1.64
C HIS A 462 -26.72 -6.37 -2.95
N CYS A 463 -28.00 -6.68 -3.10
CA CYS A 463 -28.76 -6.56 -4.35
C CYS A 463 -28.72 -5.16 -4.97
N ARG A 464 -28.85 -4.10 -4.15
CA ARG A 464 -28.78 -2.72 -4.65
C ARG A 464 -27.38 -2.38 -5.20
N ALA A 465 -26.31 -2.78 -4.51
CA ALA A 465 -24.96 -2.55 -5.01
C ALA A 465 -24.69 -3.32 -6.31
N ALA A 466 -25.25 -4.53 -6.42
CA ALA A 466 -25.22 -5.32 -7.64
C ALA A 466 -25.94 -4.62 -8.81
N CYS A 467 -27.17 -4.13 -8.58
CA CYS A 467 -27.90 -3.35 -9.57
C CYS A 467 -27.15 -2.08 -10.02
N GLU A 468 -26.56 -1.33 -9.07
CA GLU A 468 -25.76 -0.15 -9.40
C GLU A 468 -24.59 -0.50 -10.32
N ARG A 469 -23.97 -1.67 -10.14
CA ARG A 469 -22.88 -2.15 -11.02
C ARG A 469 -23.41 -2.52 -12.41
N ILE A 470 -24.45 -3.30 -12.49
CA ILE A 470 -25.05 -3.73 -13.75
C ILE A 470 -25.46 -2.52 -14.60
N VAL A 471 -26.24 -1.59 -14.00
CA VAL A 471 -26.68 -0.38 -14.68
C VAL A 471 -25.50 0.48 -15.12
N PHE A 472 -24.49 0.62 -14.27
CA PHE A 472 -23.30 1.40 -14.61
C PHE A 472 -22.56 0.83 -15.83
N GLU A 473 -22.33 -0.49 -15.91
CA GLU A 473 -21.64 -1.10 -17.04
C GLU A 473 -22.47 -1.03 -18.33
N GLN A 474 -23.77 -1.22 -18.24
CA GLN A 474 -24.68 -1.02 -19.38
C GLN A 474 -24.63 0.42 -19.92
N LEU A 475 -24.61 1.42 -19.01
CA LEU A 475 -24.48 2.82 -19.38
C LEU A 475 -23.08 3.13 -19.94
N GLU A 476 -22.02 2.56 -19.34
CA GLU A 476 -20.64 2.73 -19.81
C GLU A 476 -20.46 2.16 -21.23
N ASP A 477 -21.03 0.98 -21.51
CA ASP A 477 -21.00 0.36 -22.83
C ASP A 477 -21.74 1.19 -23.86
N SER A 478 -22.92 1.71 -23.50
CA SER A 478 -23.70 2.62 -24.37
C SER A 478 -22.96 3.93 -24.63
N PHE A 479 -22.19 4.43 -23.67
CA PHE A 479 -21.43 5.67 -23.79
C PHE A 479 -20.11 5.50 -24.57
N SER A 480 -19.48 4.31 -24.47
CA SER A 480 -18.14 4.04 -25.02
C SER A 480 -18.19 3.29 -26.37
N GLY A 481 -19.36 2.91 -26.87
CA GLY A 481 -19.53 2.15 -28.11
C GLY A 481 -18.90 2.87 -29.31
N GLU A 482 -18.26 2.10 -30.21
CA GLU A 482 -17.63 2.61 -31.44
C GLU A 482 -18.64 3.14 -32.48
N GLY A 483 -19.95 2.94 -32.27
CA GLY A 483 -21.05 3.50 -33.04
C GLY A 483 -21.72 4.64 -32.31
N ASN A 484 -22.39 5.55 -33.03
CA ASN A 484 -23.30 6.51 -32.41
C ASN A 484 -24.35 5.71 -31.61
N ALA A 485 -24.43 5.94 -30.31
CA ALA A 485 -25.46 5.34 -29.48
C ALA A 485 -26.85 5.75 -30.05
N ASP A 486 -27.83 4.86 -29.95
CA ASP A 486 -29.19 5.15 -30.37
C ASP A 486 -29.70 6.40 -29.66
N ALA A 487 -29.93 7.47 -30.41
CA ALA A 487 -30.46 8.71 -29.91
C ALA A 487 -31.98 8.72 -30.11
N GLN A 488 -32.73 9.07 -29.09
CA GLN A 488 -34.14 9.38 -29.18
C GLN A 488 -34.33 10.86 -29.41
N SER A 489 -35.09 11.23 -30.46
CA SER A 489 -35.43 12.62 -30.73
C SER A 489 -36.45 13.12 -29.72
N LEU A 490 -36.26 14.32 -29.20
CA LEU A 490 -37.19 14.96 -28.27
C LEU A 490 -38.33 15.61 -29.06
N LEU A 491 -39.56 15.36 -28.66
CA LEU A 491 -40.76 16.03 -29.21
C LEU A 491 -40.76 17.54 -28.95
N LEU A 492 -40.22 17.92 -27.80
CA LEU A 492 -39.97 19.32 -27.42
C LEU A 492 -38.51 19.43 -27.09
N SER A 493 -37.79 20.27 -27.83
CA SER A 493 -36.39 20.53 -27.55
C SER A 493 -36.23 21.30 -26.25
N GLU A 494 -35.29 20.87 -25.41
CA GLU A 494 -35.00 21.54 -24.15
C GLU A 494 -33.87 22.56 -24.32
N SER A 495 -34.04 23.74 -23.73
CA SER A 495 -33.04 24.82 -23.81
C SER A 495 -32.12 24.79 -22.57
N LEU A 496 -30.83 24.94 -22.82
CA LEU A 496 -29.79 24.99 -21.82
C LEU A 496 -29.04 26.33 -21.93
N GLU A 497 -29.23 27.18 -20.94
CA GLU A 497 -28.46 28.42 -20.79
C GLU A 497 -27.22 28.14 -19.91
N LEU A 498 -26.02 28.44 -20.44
CA LEU A 498 -24.75 28.17 -19.80
C LEU A 498 -23.98 29.47 -19.54
N ASP A 499 -23.13 29.48 -18.54
CA ASP A 499 -22.13 30.56 -18.45
C ASP A 499 -20.96 30.30 -19.43
N GLY A 500 -20.08 31.30 -19.60
CA GLY A 500 -18.99 31.21 -20.58
C GLY A 500 -17.98 30.09 -20.30
N VAL A 501 -17.87 29.63 -19.03
CA VAL A 501 -16.98 28.53 -18.62
C VAL A 501 -17.62 27.21 -19.01
N ASP A 502 -18.89 27.00 -18.66
CA ASP A 502 -19.64 25.79 -18.97
C ASP A 502 -19.83 25.60 -20.48
N ALA A 503 -20.08 26.68 -21.21
CA ALA A 503 -20.16 26.67 -22.68
C ALA A 503 -18.83 26.17 -23.28
N SER A 504 -17.69 26.68 -22.80
CA SER A 504 -16.36 26.22 -23.24
C SER A 504 -16.09 24.74 -22.87
N LEU A 505 -16.58 24.28 -21.74
CA LEU A 505 -16.46 22.87 -21.31
C LEU A 505 -17.37 21.98 -22.17
N LEU A 506 -18.58 22.39 -22.43
CA LEU A 506 -19.53 21.68 -23.30
C LEU A 506 -18.97 21.50 -24.70
N GLU A 507 -18.45 22.57 -25.33
CA GLU A 507 -17.84 22.50 -26.66
C GLU A 507 -16.67 21.52 -26.74
N LYS A 508 -15.85 21.46 -25.70
CA LYS A 508 -14.75 20.47 -25.62
C LYS A 508 -15.25 19.04 -25.51
N GLY A 509 -16.37 18.81 -24.81
CA GLY A 509 -16.97 17.47 -24.60
C GLY A 509 -18.00 17.09 -25.67
N LYS A 510 -18.34 17.99 -26.60
CA LYS A 510 -19.45 17.83 -27.56
C LYS A 510 -19.33 16.59 -28.43
N ALA A 511 -18.12 16.26 -28.88
CA ALA A 511 -17.87 15.07 -29.70
C ALA A 511 -18.15 13.76 -28.93
N ASP A 512 -17.79 13.72 -27.64
CA ASP A 512 -18.00 12.54 -26.80
C ASP A 512 -19.48 12.40 -26.43
N LEU A 513 -20.15 13.53 -26.13
CA LEU A 513 -21.58 13.56 -25.87
C LEU A 513 -22.40 13.18 -27.12
N ALA A 514 -21.96 13.59 -28.30
CA ALA A 514 -22.60 13.17 -29.56
C ALA A 514 -22.48 11.67 -29.80
N ARG A 515 -21.30 11.08 -29.53
CA ARG A 515 -21.12 9.62 -29.58
C ARG A 515 -22.02 8.88 -28.58
N ALA A 516 -22.26 9.47 -27.43
CA ALA A 516 -23.15 8.92 -26.40
C ALA A 516 -24.65 9.09 -26.75
N GLY A 517 -25.01 9.76 -27.86
CA GLY A 517 -26.39 9.94 -28.32
C GLY A 517 -27.02 11.25 -27.89
N PHE A 518 -26.26 12.24 -27.40
CA PHE A 518 -26.77 13.60 -27.18
C PHE A 518 -26.71 14.40 -28.49
N VAL A 519 -27.83 14.99 -28.88
CA VAL A 519 -27.90 15.91 -30.00
C VAL A 519 -28.06 17.32 -29.46
N LEU A 520 -26.97 18.11 -29.53
CA LEU A 520 -26.88 19.45 -28.95
C LEU A 520 -26.56 20.44 -30.07
N GLU A 521 -27.43 21.45 -30.25
CA GLU A 521 -27.24 22.55 -31.19
C GLU A 521 -27.02 23.89 -30.48
N GLU A 522 -26.07 24.70 -30.95
CA GLU A 522 -25.89 26.07 -30.47
C GLU A 522 -26.94 26.96 -31.10
N PHE A 523 -27.75 27.60 -30.28
CA PHE A 523 -28.84 28.48 -30.72
C PHE A 523 -28.54 29.97 -30.50
N GLY A 524 -27.43 30.29 -29.86
CA GLY A 524 -27.00 31.63 -29.55
C GLY A 524 -25.80 31.64 -28.64
N ARG A 525 -25.24 32.81 -28.33
CA ARG A 525 -24.06 32.89 -27.46
C ARG A 525 -24.36 32.30 -26.08
N ASN A 526 -23.78 31.15 -25.78
CA ASN A 526 -23.97 30.35 -24.53
C ASN A 526 -25.39 29.74 -24.39
N PHE A 527 -26.19 29.70 -25.43
CA PHE A 527 -27.48 29.02 -25.47
C PHE A 527 -27.39 27.78 -26.33
N TYR A 528 -27.71 26.63 -25.76
CA TYR A 528 -27.75 25.35 -26.44
C TYR A 528 -29.15 24.77 -26.41
N ARG A 529 -29.50 24.03 -27.43
CA ARG A 529 -30.74 23.30 -27.54
C ARG A 529 -30.43 21.81 -27.61
N MET A 530 -31.05 21.02 -26.74
CA MET A 530 -31.00 19.56 -26.79
C MET A 530 -32.19 19.08 -27.64
N GLU A 531 -31.90 18.52 -28.80
CA GLU A 531 -32.88 18.00 -29.76
C GLU A 531 -33.03 16.46 -29.62
N GLY A 532 -32.03 15.79 -29.04
CA GLY A 532 -32.06 14.37 -28.80
C GLY A 532 -31.23 14.00 -27.58
N CYS A 533 -31.59 12.89 -26.95
CA CYS A 533 -30.87 12.32 -25.84
C CYS A 533 -30.67 10.80 -26.05
N PRO A 534 -29.70 10.19 -25.35
CA PRO A 534 -29.48 8.74 -25.42
C PRO A 534 -30.75 7.94 -25.12
N ALA A 535 -30.98 6.85 -25.85
CA ALA A 535 -32.14 5.97 -25.62
C ALA A 535 -32.19 5.34 -24.23
N TRP A 536 -31.03 5.20 -23.54
CA TRP A 536 -30.92 4.70 -22.18
C TRP A 536 -31.26 5.73 -21.07
N LEU A 537 -31.50 7.01 -21.46
CA LEU A 537 -31.76 8.10 -20.53
C LEU A 537 -33.15 8.67 -20.79
N SER A 538 -33.94 8.89 -19.75
CA SER A 538 -35.21 9.56 -19.94
C SER A 538 -35.01 11.05 -20.32
N PRO A 539 -35.88 11.65 -21.13
CA PRO A 539 -35.76 13.08 -21.51
C PRO A 539 -35.68 14.02 -20.29
N GLU A 540 -36.43 13.72 -19.23
CA GLU A 540 -36.46 14.50 -17.98
C GLU A 540 -35.12 14.44 -17.21
N GLU A 541 -34.38 13.31 -17.31
CA GLU A 541 -33.10 13.13 -16.66
C GLU A 541 -31.91 13.60 -17.48
N ALA A 542 -32.09 13.79 -18.81
CA ALA A 542 -31.02 14.15 -19.73
C ALA A 542 -30.39 15.50 -19.41
N LEU A 543 -31.19 16.50 -19.08
CA LEU A 543 -30.69 17.83 -18.66
C LEU A 543 -29.96 17.73 -17.30
N GLY A 544 -30.47 16.91 -16.40
CA GLY A 544 -29.81 16.65 -15.11
C GLY A 544 -28.44 16.02 -15.30
N PHE A 545 -28.33 15.06 -16.21
CA PHE A 545 -27.06 14.42 -16.54
C PHE A 545 -26.04 15.42 -17.11
N LEU A 546 -26.46 16.28 -18.07
CA LEU A 546 -25.60 17.31 -18.66
C LEU A 546 -25.10 18.30 -17.59
N ARG A 547 -25.96 18.71 -16.66
CA ARG A 547 -25.57 19.59 -15.55
C ARG A 547 -24.57 18.91 -14.61
N ASP A 548 -24.83 17.66 -14.21
CA ASP A 548 -23.91 16.86 -13.39
C ASP A 548 -22.54 16.71 -14.11
N PHE A 549 -22.56 16.48 -15.44
CA PHE A 549 -21.35 16.39 -16.26
C PHE A 549 -20.54 17.70 -16.25
N LEU A 550 -21.20 18.86 -16.47
CA LEU A 550 -20.54 20.17 -16.46
C LEU A 550 -20.01 20.55 -15.07
N GLU A 551 -20.75 20.25 -14.01
CA GLU A 551 -20.32 20.47 -12.63
C GLU A 551 -19.03 19.71 -12.32
N ILE A 552 -18.98 18.42 -12.67
CA ILE A 552 -17.79 17.57 -12.50
C ILE A 552 -16.61 18.10 -13.33
N ALA A 553 -16.86 18.53 -14.58
CA ALA A 553 -15.85 19.10 -15.44
C ALA A 553 -15.27 20.41 -14.88
N ARG A 554 -16.11 21.22 -14.23
CA ARG A 554 -15.71 22.48 -13.56
C ARG A 554 -14.86 22.22 -12.31
N GLU A 555 -15.27 21.28 -11.45
CA GLU A 555 -14.55 20.92 -10.23
C GLU A 555 -13.12 20.40 -10.50
N ASN A 556 -12.92 19.73 -11.63
CA ASN A 556 -11.62 19.21 -12.05
C ASN A 556 -10.76 20.20 -12.85
N GLY A 557 -11.11 21.49 -12.84
CA GLY A 557 -10.28 22.57 -13.39
C GLY A 557 -10.13 22.59 -14.90
N GLY A 558 -11.08 22.01 -15.65
CA GLY A 558 -11.09 22.04 -17.12
C GLY A 558 -9.99 21.23 -17.81
N SER A 559 -9.20 20.46 -17.08
CA SER A 559 -8.24 19.49 -17.62
C SER A 559 -9.02 18.26 -18.07
N MET A 560 -9.24 18.15 -19.37
CA MET A 560 -10.21 17.22 -19.95
C MET A 560 -9.62 15.82 -20.15
N ASN A 561 -9.96 14.92 -19.22
CA ASN A 561 -10.23 13.54 -19.60
C ASN A 561 -11.76 13.37 -19.63
N THR A 562 -12.38 13.65 -20.78
CA THR A 562 -13.84 13.63 -20.98
C THR A 562 -14.44 12.28 -20.57
N LEU A 563 -13.72 11.20 -20.80
CA LEU A 563 -14.14 9.85 -20.39
C LEU A 563 -14.20 9.70 -18.86
N GLY A 564 -13.28 10.32 -18.12
CA GLY A 564 -13.27 10.30 -16.65
C GLY A 564 -14.47 11.04 -16.06
N PHE A 565 -14.83 12.18 -16.61
CA PHE A 565 -16.00 12.98 -16.20
C PHE A 565 -17.30 12.27 -16.52
N ALA A 566 -17.39 11.69 -17.73
CA ALA A 566 -18.53 10.87 -18.11
C ALA A 566 -18.72 9.70 -17.13
N LYS A 567 -17.66 8.99 -16.76
CA LYS A 567 -17.73 7.91 -15.76
C LYS A 567 -18.30 8.38 -14.41
N GLU A 568 -17.93 9.56 -13.94
CA GLU A 568 -18.46 10.07 -12.66
C GLU A 568 -19.94 10.47 -12.75
N ALA A 569 -20.36 11.07 -13.87
CA ALA A 569 -21.77 11.35 -14.15
C ALA A 569 -22.59 10.04 -14.26
N LEU A 570 -22.04 9.01 -14.93
CA LEU A 570 -22.66 7.69 -15.00
C LEU A 570 -22.78 7.01 -13.62
N VAL A 571 -21.82 7.21 -12.72
CA VAL A 571 -21.92 6.73 -11.31
C VAL A 571 -23.07 7.40 -10.58
N ARG A 572 -23.28 8.70 -10.78
CA ARG A 572 -24.43 9.42 -10.18
C ARG A 572 -25.74 8.90 -10.77
N GLN A 573 -25.82 8.70 -12.08
CA GLN A 573 -27.01 8.21 -12.75
C GLN A 573 -27.36 6.76 -12.39
N SER A 574 -26.40 5.84 -12.36
CA SER A 574 -26.64 4.44 -11.95
C SER A 574 -27.22 4.34 -10.55
N THR A 575 -26.82 5.26 -9.64
CA THR A 575 -27.37 5.33 -8.27
C THR A 575 -28.80 5.86 -8.26
N LYS A 576 -29.12 6.85 -9.09
CA LYS A 576 -30.49 7.38 -9.20
C LYS A 576 -31.44 6.31 -9.76
N ALA A 577 -31.02 5.59 -10.81
CA ALA A 577 -31.82 4.57 -11.47
C ALA A 577 -32.16 3.37 -10.56
N THR A 578 -31.32 3.07 -9.56
CA THR A 578 -31.55 1.91 -8.67
C THR A 578 -32.46 2.18 -7.46
N GLY A 579 -32.83 3.43 -7.15
CA GLY A 579 -33.81 3.85 -6.15
C GLY A 579 -34.05 2.98 -4.90
N ALA A 580 -35.06 3.27 -4.12
CA ALA A 580 -35.51 2.40 -3.02
C ALA A 580 -36.49 1.33 -3.59
N LYS A 581 -35.96 0.20 -4.05
CA LYS A 581 -36.74 -0.91 -4.62
C LYS A 581 -36.68 -2.11 -3.71
N ASP A 582 -37.84 -2.72 -3.41
CA ASP A 582 -37.89 -4.08 -2.84
C ASP A 582 -37.76 -5.10 -3.99
N PHE A 583 -36.81 -6.01 -3.90
CA PHE A 583 -36.54 -7.01 -4.94
C PHE A 583 -37.30 -8.30 -4.62
N SER A 584 -38.01 -8.86 -5.61
CA SER A 584 -38.54 -10.22 -5.55
C SER A 584 -37.42 -11.27 -5.68
N GLU A 585 -37.71 -12.54 -5.30
CA GLU A 585 -36.73 -13.62 -5.41
C GLU A 585 -36.25 -13.84 -6.84
N ASP A 586 -37.16 -13.80 -7.82
CA ASP A 586 -36.82 -13.94 -9.24
C ASP A 586 -35.98 -12.77 -9.77
N GLU A 587 -36.21 -11.55 -9.26
CA GLU A 587 -35.36 -10.39 -9.57
C GLU A 587 -33.98 -10.55 -8.97
N ILE A 588 -33.87 -11.02 -7.73
CA ILE A 588 -32.57 -11.27 -7.07
C ILE A 588 -31.74 -12.30 -7.85
N ILE A 589 -32.37 -13.38 -8.31
CA ILE A 589 -31.72 -14.42 -9.10
C ILE A 589 -31.20 -13.85 -10.43
N ARG A 590 -32.03 -13.03 -11.12
CA ARG A 590 -31.63 -12.36 -12.36
C ARG A 590 -30.50 -11.34 -12.15
N ILE A 591 -30.57 -10.56 -11.07
CA ILE A 591 -29.54 -9.60 -10.70
C ILE A 591 -28.19 -10.30 -10.51
N VAL A 592 -28.17 -11.45 -9.82
CA VAL A 592 -26.91 -12.19 -9.60
C VAL A 592 -26.37 -12.77 -10.90
N GLY A 593 -27.23 -13.31 -11.77
CA GLY A 593 -26.82 -13.77 -13.09
C GLY A 593 -26.19 -12.66 -13.94
N GLN A 594 -26.84 -11.48 -13.98
CA GLN A 594 -26.28 -10.30 -14.68
C GLN A 594 -25.01 -9.77 -14.03
N LEU A 595 -24.94 -9.75 -12.69
CA LEU A 595 -23.77 -9.30 -11.96
C LEU A 595 -22.53 -10.14 -12.26
N LEU A 596 -22.69 -11.47 -12.30
CA LEU A 596 -21.58 -12.38 -12.62
C LEU A 596 -21.09 -12.24 -14.07
N GLY A 597 -21.92 -11.75 -14.98
CA GLY A 597 -21.55 -11.35 -16.33
C GLY A 597 -20.93 -9.94 -16.45
N CYS A 598 -20.84 -9.16 -15.39
CA CYS A 598 -20.19 -7.85 -15.40
C CYS A 598 -18.66 -7.98 -15.46
N ARG A 599 -17.99 -7.04 -16.11
CA ARG A 599 -16.51 -6.91 -16.13
C ARG A 599 -15.91 -6.82 -14.72
N ASN A 600 -16.62 -6.17 -13.80
CA ASN A 600 -16.21 -6.08 -12.40
C ASN A 600 -17.36 -6.41 -11.44
N PRO A 601 -17.64 -7.69 -11.18
CA PRO A 601 -18.75 -8.09 -10.33
C PRO A 601 -18.53 -7.79 -8.82
N TYR A 602 -17.33 -7.42 -8.39
CA TYR A 602 -16.94 -7.38 -6.97
C TYR A 602 -17.36 -6.11 -6.23
N THR A 603 -17.50 -4.99 -6.95
CA THR A 603 -17.81 -3.69 -6.32
C THR A 603 -18.80 -2.89 -7.15
N CYS A 604 -19.69 -2.13 -6.50
CA CYS A 604 -20.51 -1.14 -7.18
C CYS A 604 -19.65 0.06 -7.64
N PRO A 605 -20.14 0.94 -8.52
CA PRO A 605 -19.39 2.10 -9.01
C PRO A 605 -18.86 3.04 -7.91
N LYS A 606 -19.48 3.01 -6.72
CA LYS A 606 -19.04 3.75 -5.53
C LYS A 606 -18.02 3.00 -4.67
N GLY A 607 -17.53 1.84 -5.12
CA GLY A 607 -16.56 1.03 -4.42
C GLY A 607 -17.13 0.25 -3.21
N ARG A 608 -18.45 0.07 -3.09
CA ARG A 608 -19.05 -0.81 -2.09
C ARG A 608 -19.04 -2.25 -2.61
N PRO A 609 -18.74 -3.27 -1.77
CA PRO A 609 -18.85 -4.66 -2.20
C PRO A 609 -20.26 -4.97 -2.71
N THR A 610 -20.36 -5.67 -3.83
CA THR A 610 -21.60 -6.23 -4.38
C THR A 610 -21.91 -7.56 -3.72
N TYR A 611 -20.89 -8.36 -3.49
CA TYR A 611 -20.96 -9.59 -2.72
C TYR A 611 -19.64 -9.90 -2.03
N PHE A 612 -19.68 -10.80 -1.06
CA PHE A 612 -18.50 -11.44 -0.50
C PHE A 612 -18.80 -12.92 -0.27
N GLU A 613 -17.77 -13.74 -0.42
CA GLU A 613 -17.87 -15.18 -0.27
C GLU A 613 -17.13 -15.64 0.99
N THR A 614 -17.78 -16.50 1.77
CA THR A 614 -17.20 -17.17 2.93
C THR A 614 -16.83 -18.58 2.50
N PRO A 615 -15.53 -18.92 2.38
CA PRO A 615 -15.09 -20.22 1.92
C PRO A 615 -15.53 -21.36 2.86
N LYS A 616 -15.81 -22.54 2.33
CA LYS A 616 -16.15 -23.74 3.08
C LYS A 616 -15.15 -24.03 4.21
N ARG A 617 -13.86 -23.84 3.94
CA ARG A 617 -12.78 -24.01 4.93
C ARG A 617 -12.93 -23.12 6.16
N GLU A 618 -13.52 -21.93 6.04
CA GLU A 618 -13.77 -21.07 7.19
C GLU A 618 -14.83 -21.63 8.11
N PHE A 619 -15.89 -22.21 7.54
CA PHE A 619 -16.91 -22.94 8.32
C PHE A 619 -16.30 -24.16 9.00
N GLU A 620 -15.50 -24.97 8.28
CA GLU A 620 -14.80 -26.13 8.84
C GLU A 620 -13.93 -25.75 10.05
N ASN A 621 -13.20 -24.63 9.93
CA ASN A 621 -12.37 -24.11 11.01
C ASN A 621 -13.18 -23.66 12.22
N ARG A 622 -14.31 -22.95 11.98
CA ARG A 622 -15.19 -22.45 13.07
C ARG A 622 -15.91 -23.57 13.80
N PHE A 623 -16.40 -24.54 13.05
CA PHE A 623 -17.07 -25.72 13.63
C PHE A 623 -16.10 -26.82 14.08
N ARG A 624 -14.78 -26.65 13.86
CA ARG A 624 -13.75 -27.66 14.13
C ARG A 624 -14.05 -29.04 13.53
N ARG A 625 -14.73 -29.08 12.41
CA ARG A 625 -15.12 -30.29 11.64
C ARG A 625 -14.88 -30.04 10.16
N LYS A 626 -14.46 -31.11 9.44
CA LYS A 626 -14.53 -31.11 7.97
C LYS A 626 -15.99 -31.28 7.57
N LEU A 627 -16.49 -30.38 6.75
CA LEU A 627 -17.85 -30.41 6.18
C LEU A 627 -17.85 -31.25 4.90
#